data_d183f2cf1117fea7a9ad720eb3df4075
#
_entry.id   d183f2cf1117fea7a9ad720eb3df4075
#
_cell.length_a   1.000
_cell.length_b   1.000
_cell.length_c   1.000
_cell.angle_alpha   90.00
_cell.angle_beta   90.00
_cell.angle_gamma   90.00
#
_symmetry.space_group_name_H-M   'P 1'
#
loop_
_entity.id
_entity.type
_entity.pdbx_description
1 polymer ?
#
loop_
_entity_poly.entity_id
_entity_poly.type
_entity_poly.pdbx_seq_one_letter_code
_entity_poly.pdbx_strand_id
1 'polypeptide(L)'
;LIDPQGNFGSVEGDPPAAMRYTEARMTHLGGTLMSDMEKETVDFVPNYDERLTEPTVFPAAFPNLIVNGGTGIAVGMATNMPPHNLGEVVDAVCAQIDNPQITTWELQAHIKGPDFPTGCVILGTNGIREYMETGHGSVRTRGKAEIVENGNREQIIITEIPFNVNRAELVKRIAELANEKIITEISGVRDESDENTRVVIDLKRDARGQVVLNNLYKHTALESSFSIHMLAIDGGKPRVLSMKDAIACYIEHRREVIIRRTRFLLKQAEIKAEKLEAQLLALGHLDDFIKIIRDSKNRDEARERLKAYSFAVSTAEQLGIMIRAQASIVGDKYIFTDKQVEDILELRLYQLVGLERDKIKADYDDVLVSIRDFMDILAREARVLQIIKDELMAIRLKHATPRLTSIEAAEGEIENIDLIPNDPTVVTMTHLGSIKRTLHRRIPCPEPRRQGPQRHGGSRSAG
;
A
#
# COMPACT_ATOMS: atom_id res chain seq x y z
N LEU A 1 -3.59 -5.77 4.76
CA LEU A 1 -4.43 -5.08 5.75
C LEU A 1 -5.20 -6.07 6.64
N ILE A 2 -5.60 -7.20 6.08
CA ILE A 2 -6.33 -8.26 6.77
C ILE A 2 -5.45 -9.51 6.82
N ASP A 3 -5.42 -10.17 7.97
CA ASP A 3 -4.81 -11.47 8.18
C ASP A 3 -5.92 -12.53 8.03
N PRO A 4 -5.96 -13.27 6.90
CA PRO A 4 -7.00 -14.23 6.62
C PRO A 4 -6.69 -15.58 7.25
N GLN A 5 -7.72 -16.27 7.74
CA GLN A 5 -7.66 -17.67 8.07
C GLN A 5 -8.73 -18.44 7.31
N GLY A 6 -8.33 -19.46 6.57
CA GLY A 6 -9.17 -20.18 5.63
C GLY A 6 -9.00 -19.68 4.20
N ASN A 7 -9.84 -20.20 3.29
CA ASN A 7 -9.77 -19.87 1.86
C ASN A 7 -10.57 -18.60 1.56
N PHE A 8 -9.85 -17.51 1.27
CA PHE A 8 -10.40 -16.21 0.84
C PHE A 8 -10.39 -16.01 -0.68
N GLY A 9 -10.05 -17.05 -1.43
CA GLY A 9 -9.76 -16.97 -2.86
C GLY A 9 -8.32 -16.53 -3.13
N SER A 10 -7.97 -16.36 -4.39
CA SER A 10 -6.66 -15.89 -4.80
C SER A 10 -6.76 -14.70 -5.76
N VAL A 11 -5.67 -13.94 -5.89
CA VAL A 11 -5.56 -12.87 -6.90
C VAL A 11 -5.56 -13.41 -8.34
N GLU A 12 -5.42 -14.72 -8.49
CA GLU A 12 -5.43 -15.44 -9.76
C GLU A 12 -6.83 -15.95 -10.15
N GLY A 13 -7.85 -15.66 -9.32
CA GLY A 13 -9.24 -15.91 -9.60
C GLY A 13 -9.85 -17.18 -9.00
N ASP A 14 -9.16 -17.85 -8.06
CA ASP A 14 -9.77 -18.97 -7.34
C ASP A 14 -10.92 -18.49 -6.45
N PRO A 15 -12.07 -19.17 -6.44
CA PRO A 15 -13.22 -18.74 -5.65
C PRO A 15 -12.96 -18.91 -4.14
N PRO A 16 -13.44 -17.96 -3.31
CA PRO A 16 -13.35 -18.09 -1.85
C PRO A 16 -14.30 -19.17 -1.33
N ALA A 17 -13.97 -19.73 -0.16
CA ALA A 17 -14.90 -20.57 0.58
C ALA A 17 -16.09 -19.75 1.10
N ALA A 18 -17.19 -20.45 1.49
CA ALA A 18 -18.29 -19.79 2.15
C ALA A 18 -17.81 -19.12 3.45
N MET A 19 -18.31 -17.89 3.73
CA MET A 19 -17.84 -17.06 4.85
C MET A 19 -17.91 -17.73 6.23
N ARG A 20 -18.77 -18.74 6.41
CA ARG A 20 -18.85 -19.52 7.66
C ARG A 20 -17.61 -20.37 7.97
N TYR A 21 -16.72 -20.55 7.00
CA TYR A 21 -15.48 -21.31 7.13
C TYR A 21 -14.23 -20.43 7.20
N THR A 22 -14.41 -19.11 7.21
CA THR A 22 -13.29 -18.17 7.19
C THR A 22 -13.33 -17.26 8.41
N GLU A 23 -12.15 -16.89 8.90
CA GLU A 23 -11.96 -15.87 9.93
C GLU A 23 -11.07 -14.75 9.35
N ALA A 24 -11.32 -13.52 9.77
CA ALA A 24 -10.54 -12.36 9.36
C ALA A 24 -10.08 -11.59 10.60
N ARG A 25 -8.81 -11.23 10.62
CA ARG A 25 -8.19 -10.36 11.63
C ARG A 25 -7.54 -9.18 10.96
N MET A 26 -7.53 -8.05 11.64
CA MET A 26 -6.82 -6.88 11.13
C MET A 26 -5.32 -7.05 11.41
N THR A 27 -4.49 -6.81 10.39
CA THR A 27 -3.04 -6.78 10.57
C THR A 27 -2.61 -5.53 11.34
N HIS A 28 -1.39 -5.51 11.85
CA HIS A 28 -0.83 -4.32 12.49
C HIS A 28 -0.84 -3.11 11.54
N LEU A 29 -0.49 -3.30 10.26
CA LEU A 29 -0.55 -2.23 9.26
C LEU A 29 -1.98 -1.75 9.01
N GLY A 30 -2.96 -2.67 8.96
CA GLY A 30 -4.38 -2.33 8.89
C GLY A 30 -4.82 -1.45 10.07
N GLY A 31 -4.35 -1.76 11.27
CA GLY A 31 -4.61 -0.96 12.47
C GLY A 31 -4.10 0.48 12.38
N THR A 32 -2.99 0.73 11.66
CA THR A 32 -2.46 2.08 11.50
C THR A 32 -3.36 3.01 10.68
N LEU A 33 -4.24 2.46 9.83
CA LEU A 33 -5.21 3.28 9.10
C LEU A 33 -6.25 3.91 10.01
N MET A 34 -6.57 3.25 11.13
CA MET A 34 -7.59 3.67 12.09
C MET A 34 -6.99 4.29 13.36
N SER A 35 -5.66 4.39 13.44
CA SER A 35 -5.00 4.99 14.60
C SER A 35 -5.44 6.44 14.81
N ASP A 36 -5.57 6.83 16.07
CA ASP A 36 -5.99 8.17 16.48
C ASP A 36 -7.47 8.54 16.18
N MET A 37 -8.33 7.60 15.77
CA MET A 37 -9.76 7.87 15.53
C MET A 37 -10.47 8.43 16.78
N GLU A 38 -10.11 7.93 17.97
CA GLU A 38 -10.66 8.36 19.26
C GLU A 38 -10.23 9.79 19.66
N LYS A 39 -9.34 10.41 18.88
CA LYS A 39 -8.80 11.78 19.15
C LYS A 39 -9.46 12.85 18.30
N GLU A 40 -10.70 12.67 17.89
CA GLU A 40 -11.49 13.61 17.09
C GLU A 40 -10.79 14.03 15.76
N THR A 41 -10.00 13.14 15.20
CA THR A 41 -9.19 13.42 14.00
C THR A 41 -9.99 13.47 12.72
N VAL A 42 -11.13 12.78 12.67
CA VAL A 42 -12.05 12.67 11.52
C VAL A 42 -13.49 12.90 11.98
N ASP A 43 -14.36 13.21 11.03
CA ASP A 43 -15.77 13.41 11.30
C ASP A 43 -16.52 12.07 11.32
N PHE A 44 -17.53 11.98 12.19
CA PHE A 44 -18.39 10.83 12.31
C PHE A 44 -19.80 11.18 11.86
N VAL A 45 -20.45 10.24 11.21
CA VAL A 45 -21.85 10.32 10.77
C VAL A 45 -22.63 9.12 11.33
N PRO A 46 -23.95 9.21 11.47
CA PRO A 46 -24.77 8.06 11.80
C PRO A 46 -24.58 6.96 10.74
N ASN A 47 -24.55 5.70 11.18
CA ASN A 47 -24.56 4.56 10.28
C ASN A 47 -25.96 4.38 9.62
N TYR A 48 -26.12 3.34 8.78
CA TYR A 48 -27.33 3.11 7.99
C TYR A 48 -28.64 2.98 8.82
N ASP A 49 -28.55 2.55 10.07
CA ASP A 49 -29.72 2.40 10.97
C ASP A 49 -29.75 3.44 12.10
N GLU A 50 -28.87 4.43 12.06
CA GLU A 50 -28.73 5.53 13.02
C GLU A 50 -28.49 5.12 14.49
N ARG A 51 -28.14 3.85 14.73
CA ARG A 51 -27.87 3.34 16.08
C ARG A 51 -26.45 3.58 16.55
N LEU A 52 -25.52 3.61 15.59
CA LEU A 52 -24.10 3.82 15.84
C LEU A 52 -23.60 4.94 14.92
N THR A 53 -22.38 5.36 15.15
CA THR A 53 -21.68 6.31 14.28
C THR A 53 -20.51 5.63 13.60
N GLU A 54 -20.21 6.06 12.40
CA GLU A 54 -19.07 5.61 11.61
C GLU A 54 -18.23 6.80 11.12
N PRO A 55 -16.90 6.63 10.96
CA PRO A 55 -16.06 7.71 10.45
C PRO A 55 -16.34 7.91 8.96
N THR A 56 -16.36 9.17 8.51
CA THR A 56 -16.52 9.51 7.09
C THR A 56 -15.32 9.07 6.25
N VAL A 57 -14.13 9.12 6.84
CA VAL A 57 -12.84 8.66 6.28
C VAL A 57 -11.96 8.16 7.42
N PHE A 58 -10.95 7.36 7.12
CA PHE A 58 -9.96 6.97 8.12
C PHE A 58 -8.89 8.06 8.29
N PRO A 59 -8.26 8.16 9.48
CA PRO A 59 -7.09 9.01 9.70
C PRO A 59 -5.91 8.69 8.79
N ALA A 60 -5.79 7.43 8.35
CA ALA A 60 -4.89 6.91 7.34
C ALA A 60 -3.42 7.32 7.54
N ALA A 61 -2.71 6.63 8.41
CA ALA A 61 -1.30 6.93 8.69
C ALA A 61 -0.37 6.75 7.47
N PHE A 62 -0.80 6.05 6.43
CA PHE A 62 -0.11 5.95 5.14
C PHE A 62 -1.10 6.05 3.97
N PRO A 63 -0.67 6.40 2.76
CA PRO A 63 -1.54 6.63 1.60
C PRO A 63 -2.04 5.32 0.98
N ASN A 64 -2.99 4.67 1.67
CA ASN A 64 -3.48 3.32 1.33
C ASN A 64 -4.01 3.22 -0.11
N LEU A 65 -4.70 4.24 -0.61
CA LEU A 65 -5.27 4.22 -1.96
C LEU A 65 -4.17 4.12 -3.03
N ILE A 66 -3.04 4.79 -2.83
CA ILE A 66 -1.89 4.72 -3.76
C ILE A 66 -1.14 3.39 -3.58
N VAL A 67 -0.95 2.93 -2.34
CA VAL A 67 -0.18 1.71 -2.04
C VAL A 67 -0.91 0.46 -2.48
N ASN A 68 -2.17 0.28 -2.07
CA ASN A 68 -2.94 -0.94 -2.38
C ASN A 68 -3.76 -0.83 -3.66
N GLY A 69 -3.89 0.38 -4.22
CA GLY A 69 -4.77 0.60 -5.36
C GLY A 69 -6.25 0.35 -5.04
N GLY A 70 -7.05 0.25 -6.09
CA GLY A 70 -8.46 -0.05 -5.95
C GLY A 70 -9.17 -0.07 -7.29
N THR A 71 -10.19 -0.94 -7.39
CA THR A 71 -11.06 -1.03 -8.56
C THR A 71 -12.50 -0.85 -8.11
N GLY A 72 -13.25 0.00 -8.79
CA GLY A 72 -14.64 0.25 -8.48
C GLY A 72 -15.43 0.69 -9.70
N ILE A 73 -16.67 0.23 -9.79
CA ILE A 73 -17.60 0.56 -10.87
C ILE A 73 -18.85 1.17 -10.25
N ALA A 74 -19.14 2.41 -10.63
CA ALA A 74 -20.34 3.12 -10.24
C ALA A 74 -21.14 3.54 -11.48
N VAL A 75 -22.36 4.04 -11.29
CA VAL A 75 -23.15 4.56 -12.40
C VAL A 75 -22.49 5.83 -12.94
N GLY A 76 -22.08 5.78 -14.20
CA GLY A 76 -21.48 6.92 -14.91
C GLY A 76 -20.00 7.16 -14.61
N MET A 77 -19.36 6.36 -13.74
CA MET A 77 -17.94 6.50 -13.43
C MET A 77 -17.31 5.18 -12.98
N ALA A 78 -16.03 5.00 -13.27
CA ALA A 78 -15.26 3.86 -12.81
C ALA A 78 -13.86 4.32 -12.38
N THR A 79 -13.26 3.58 -11.46
CA THR A 79 -11.87 3.77 -11.05
C THR A 79 -11.10 2.45 -11.18
N ASN A 80 -9.85 2.54 -11.55
CA ASN A 80 -8.93 1.40 -11.60
C ASN A 80 -7.52 1.90 -11.30
N MET A 81 -7.19 1.93 -10.02
CA MET A 81 -5.89 2.39 -9.53
C MET A 81 -4.96 1.20 -9.30
N PRO A 82 -3.76 1.21 -9.89
CA PRO A 82 -2.79 0.14 -9.66
C PRO A 82 -2.18 0.26 -8.26
N PRO A 83 -1.76 -0.87 -7.67
CA PRO A 83 -0.97 -0.85 -6.45
C PRO A 83 0.46 -0.37 -6.71
N HIS A 84 1.08 0.23 -5.66
CA HIS A 84 2.46 0.71 -5.72
C HIS A 84 3.25 0.26 -4.48
N ASN A 85 4.57 0.19 -4.60
CA ASN A 85 5.44 -0.17 -3.49
C ASN A 85 5.37 0.85 -2.35
N LEU A 86 5.13 0.38 -1.12
CA LEU A 86 5.00 1.24 0.07
C LEU A 86 6.24 2.12 0.29
N GLY A 87 7.44 1.55 0.14
CA GLY A 87 8.69 2.29 0.34
C GLY A 87 8.84 3.42 -0.68
N GLU A 88 8.57 3.14 -1.96
CA GLU A 88 8.63 4.12 -3.05
C GLU A 88 7.61 5.25 -2.85
N VAL A 89 6.40 4.92 -2.44
CA VAL A 89 5.34 5.91 -2.19
C VAL A 89 5.69 6.81 -1.00
N VAL A 90 6.21 6.25 0.09
CA VAL A 90 6.66 7.04 1.24
C VAL A 90 7.80 7.99 0.85
N ASP A 91 8.78 7.52 0.08
CA ASP A 91 9.88 8.36 -0.40
C ASP A 91 9.36 9.51 -1.28
N ALA A 92 8.38 9.25 -2.14
CA ALA A 92 7.76 10.27 -2.99
C ALA A 92 6.95 11.30 -2.18
N VAL A 93 6.18 10.86 -1.17
CA VAL A 93 5.45 11.77 -0.27
C VAL A 93 6.43 12.67 0.48
N CYS A 94 7.52 12.12 1.02
CA CYS A 94 8.57 12.91 1.68
C CYS A 94 9.21 13.91 0.72
N ALA A 95 9.52 13.51 -0.51
CA ALA A 95 10.09 14.40 -1.54
C ALA A 95 9.13 15.53 -1.92
N GLN A 96 7.82 15.26 -2.02
CA GLN A 96 6.83 16.30 -2.32
C GLN A 96 6.60 17.25 -1.13
N ILE A 97 6.72 16.78 0.12
CA ILE A 97 6.71 17.64 1.30
C ILE A 97 7.91 18.60 1.28
N ASP A 98 9.10 18.10 0.93
CA ASP A 98 10.31 18.92 0.87
C ASP A 98 10.31 19.89 -0.31
N ASN A 99 9.72 19.50 -1.44
CA ASN A 99 9.56 20.34 -2.62
C ASN A 99 8.12 20.28 -3.16
N PRO A 100 7.21 21.16 -2.72
CA PRO A 100 5.83 21.19 -3.23
C PRO A 100 5.72 21.44 -4.75
N GLN A 101 6.76 21.98 -5.37
CA GLN A 101 6.82 22.21 -6.82
C GLN A 101 7.47 21.07 -7.60
N ILE A 102 7.76 19.94 -6.94
CA ILE A 102 8.33 18.75 -7.58
C ILE A 102 7.51 18.37 -8.82
N THR A 103 8.21 18.09 -9.92
CA THR A 103 7.58 17.67 -11.17
C THR A 103 7.23 16.18 -11.14
N THR A 104 6.32 15.76 -11.99
CA THR A 104 5.97 14.32 -12.14
C THR A 104 7.20 13.50 -12.55
N TRP A 105 8.08 14.08 -13.35
CA TRP A 105 9.33 13.43 -13.74
C TRP A 105 10.26 13.17 -12.54
N GLU A 106 10.40 14.13 -11.65
CA GLU A 106 11.19 13.96 -10.42
C GLU A 106 10.53 12.96 -9.47
N LEU A 107 9.20 12.96 -9.37
CA LEU A 107 8.45 11.95 -8.61
C LEU A 107 8.66 10.52 -9.14
N GLN A 108 8.82 10.36 -10.46
CA GLN A 108 9.10 9.07 -11.09
C GLN A 108 10.45 8.46 -10.66
N ALA A 109 11.39 9.29 -10.19
CA ALA A 109 12.63 8.79 -9.60
C ALA A 109 12.38 8.01 -8.29
N HIS A 110 11.32 8.36 -7.56
CA HIS A 110 10.91 7.71 -6.32
C HIS A 110 9.89 6.59 -6.58
N ILE A 111 8.79 6.87 -7.31
CA ILE A 111 7.79 5.87 -7.71
C ILE A 111 8.09 5.42 -9.14
N LYS A 112 8.68 4.25 -9.28
CA LYS A 112 9.07 3.74 -10.59
C LYS A 112 7.87 3.35 -11.46
N GLY A 113 6.75 2.96 -10.84
CA GLY A 113 5.52 2.54 -11.49
C GLY A 113 4.73 1.59 -10.61
N PRO A 114 3.68 0.94 -11.15
CA PRO A 114 2.91 -0.07 -10.42
C PRO A 114 3.80 -1.19 -9.87
N ASP A 115 3.41 -1.74 -8.72
CA ASP A 115 4.05 -2.89 -8.09
C ASP A 115 2.96 -3.92 -7.77
N PHE A 116 2.76 -4.87 -8.68
CA PHE A 116 1.69 -5.85 -8.56
C PHE A 116 2.08 -6.98 -7.59
N PRO A 117 1.15 -7.48 -6.76
CA PRO A 117 1.41 -8.57 -5.83
C PRO A 117 1.78 -9.89 -6.52
N THR A 118 1.41 -10.04 -7.79
CA THR A 118 1.75 -11.21 -8.63
C THR A 118 3.11 -11.09 -9.31
N GLY A 119 3.87 -10.01 -9.07
CA GLY A 119 5.17 -9.77 -9.71
C GLY A 119 5.03 -9.35 -11.16
N CYS A 120 5.57 -10.16 -12.08
CA CYS A 120 5.57 -9.91 -13.53
C CYS A 120 6.48 -8.77 -14.01
N VAL A 121 6.47 -8.55 -15.30
CA VAL A 121 7.27 -7.52 -15.97
C VAL A 121 6.36 -6.49 -16.61
N ILE A 122 6.61 -5.22 -16.36
CA ILE A 122 5.98 -4.12 -17.10
C ILE A 122 6.88 -3.79 -18.29
N LEU A 123 6.28 -3.72 -19.48
CA LEU A 123 6.97 -3.43 -20.74
C LEU A 123 6.83 -1.94 -21.08
N GLY A 124 7.96 -1.24 -21.07
CA GLY A 124 8.06 0.18 -21.40
C GLY A 124 7.62 1.11 -20.26
N THR A 125 7.96 2.37 -20.41
CA THR A 125 7.72 3.43 -19.40
C THR A 125 6.70 4.47 -19.84
N ASN A 126 6.26 4.43 -21.10
CA ASN A 126 5.36 5.46 -21.63
C ASN A 126 4.01 5.48 -20.91
N GLY A 127 3.38 4.31 -20.73
CA GLY A 127 2.12 4.20 -20.00
C GLY A 127 2.25 4.59 -18.52
N ILE A 128 3.43 4.33 -17.91
CA ILE A 128 3.73 4.78 -16.55
C ILE A 128 3.74 6.31 -16.49
N ARG A 129 4.44 6.95 -17.40
CA ARG A 129 4.52 8.41 -17.46
C ARG A 129 3.15 9.04 -17.70
N GLU A 130 2.39 8.48 -18.63
CA GLU A 130 1.06 8.96 -18.99
C GLU A 130 0.12 8.99 -17.78
N TYR A 131 -0.03 7.88 -17.05
CA TYR A 131 -0.94 7.88 -15.91
C TYR A 131 -0.43 8.72 -14.72
N MET A 132 0.88 8.81 -14.52
CA MET A 132 1.43 9.66 -13.47
C MET A 132 1.15 11.15 -13.72
N GLU A 133 1.12 11.58 -14.99
CA GLU A 133 0.85 12.97 -15.37
C GLU A 133 -0.64 13.28 -15.45
N THR A 134 -1.42 12.37 -16.02
CA THR A 134 -2.84 12.65 -16.39
C THR A 134 -3.86 11.92 -15.52
N GLY A 135 -3.44 10.92 -14.75
CA GLY A 135 -4.34 10.00 -14.05
C GLY A 135 -4.96 8.94 -14.96
N HIS A 136 -4.63 8.93 -16.26
CA HIS A 136 -5.05 7.93 -17.24
C HIS A 136 -3.84 7.32 -17.92
N GLY A 137 -3.93 6.06 -18.29
CA GLY A 137 -2.87 5.39 -19.02
C GLY A 137 -3.12 3.89 -19.13
N SER A 138 -2.19 3.20 -19.75
CA SER A 138 -2.21 1.76 -19.87
C SER A 138 -0.79 1.22 -19.78
N VAL A 139 -0.59 0.20 -18.96
CA VAL A 139 0.69 -0.50 -18.84
C VAL A 139 0.53 -1.92 -19.35
N ARG A 140 1.48 -2.38 -20.16
CA ARG A 140 1.54 -3.78 -20.60
C ARG A 140 2.29 -4.58 -19.55
N THR A 141 1.68 -5.65 -19.07
CA THR A 141 2.23 -6.58 -18.11
C THR A 141 2.43 -7.92 -18.76
N ARG A 142 3.60 -8.51 -18.57
CA ARG A 142 3.98 -9.81 -19.11
C ARG A 142 4.33 -10.74 -17.97
N GLY A 143 3.76 -11.95 -17.98
CA GLY A 143 4.08 -13.01 -17.04
C GLY A 143 5.52 -13.49 -17.21
N LYS A 144 6.14 -13.97 -16.14
CA LYS A 144 7.48 -14.56 -16.21
C LYS A 144 7.38 -16.03 -16.56
N ALA A 145 8.21 -16.43 -17.51
CA ALA A 145 8.35 -17.81 -17.93
C ALA A 145 9.81 -18.14 -18.22
N GLU A 146 10.20 -19.36 -17.87
CA GLU A 146 11.53 -19.89 -18.10
C GLU A 146 11.46 -21.05 -19.08
N ILE A 147 12.46 -21.15 -19.97
CA ILE A 147 12.61 -22.27 -20.88
C ILE A 147 13.66 -23.20 -20.30
N VAL A 148 13.27 -24.42 -20.00
CA VAL A 148 14.11 -25.43 -19.38
C VAL A 148 14.25 -26.64 -20.33
N GLU A 149 15.46 -27.14 -20.48
CA GLU A 149 15.70 -28.40 -21.22
C GLU A 149 15.35 -29.60 -20.33
N ASN A 150 14.50 -30.48 -20.84
CA ASN A 150 14.16 -31.75 -20.23
C ASN A 150 14.53 -32.93 -21.20
N GLY A 151 15.74 -33.40 -21.10
CA GLY A 151 16.31 -34.39 -22.03
C GLY A 151 16.45 -33.83 -23.44
N ASN A 152 15.71 -34.40 -24.40
CA ASN A 152 15.72 -33.96 -25.80
C ASN A 152 14.53 -33.01 -26.15
N ARG A 153 13.89 -32.41 -25.17
CA ARG A 153 12.73 -31.54 -25.36
C ARG A 153 12.89 -30.32 -24.47
N GLU A 154 12.32 -29.24 -24.91
CA GLU A 154 12.17 -28.03 -24.08
C GLU A 154 10.84 -28.05 -23.37
N GLN A 155 10.80 -27.43 -22.21
CA GLN A 155 9.59 -27.12 -21.43
C GLN A 155 9.57 -25.62 -21.16
N ILE A 156 8.38 -25.04 -21.16
CA ILE A 156 8.15 -23.67 -20.69
C ILE A 156 7.50 -23.76 -19.31
N ILE A 157 8.12 -23.12 -18.32
CA ILE A 157 7.61 -23.05 -16.95
C ILE A 157 7.21 -21.61 -16.68
N ILE A 158 5.90 -21.37 -16.52
CA ILE A 158 5.37 -20.07 -16.14
C ILE A 158 5.40 -19.98 -14.61
N THR A 159 6.08 -18.96 -14.10
CA THR A 159 6.27 -18.71 -12.64
C THR A 159 5.46 -17.52 -12.12
N GLU A 160 5.11 -16.57 -12.98
CA GLU A 160 4.31 -15.41 -12.60
C GLU A 160 3.27 -15.10 -13.68
N ILE A 161 2.06 -14.76 -13.27
CA ILE A 161 0.91 -14.44 -14.15
C ILE A 161 0.52 -12.97 -13.94
N PRO A 162 0.15 -12.23 -15.00
CA PRO A 162 -0.29 -10.84 -14.88
C PRO A 162 -1.42 -10.66 -13.87
N PHE A 163 -1.40 -9.53 -13.17
CA PHE A 163 -2.40 -9.20 -12.16
C PHE A 163 -3.82 -9.22 -12.73
N ASN A 164 -4.77 -9.74 -11.97
CA ASN A 164 -6.18 -9.95 -12.36
C ASN A 164 -6.40 -10.97 -13.51
N VAL A 165 -5.41 -11.77 -13.88
CA VAL A 165 -5.58 -12.88 -14.83
C VAL A 165 -5.93 -14.15 -14.08
N ASN A 166 -7.02 -14.81 -14.48
CA ASN A 166 -7.41 -16.11 -13.93
C ASN A 166 -6.50 -17.21 -14.47
N ARG A 167 -5.77 -17.89 -13.57
CA ARG A 167 -4.82 -18.95 -13.92
C ARG A 167 -5.49 -20.13 -14.62
N ALA A 168 -6.64 -20.58 -14.12
CA ALA A 168 -7.34 -21.72 -14.67
C ALA A 168 -7.83 -21.43 -16.11
N GLU A 169 -8.33 -20.21 -16.37
CA GLU A 169 -8.72 -19.78 -17.70
C GLU A 169 -7.52 -19.65 -18.63
N LEU A 170 -6.39 -19.16 -18.14
CA LEU A 170 -5.13 -19.09 -18.90
C LEU A 170 -4.67 -20.50 -19.33
N VAL A 171 -4.61 -21.45 -18.39
CA VAL A 171 -4.23 -22.85 -18.66
C VAL A 171 -5.17 -23.49 -19.67
N LYS A 172 -6.48 -23.29 -19.50
CA LYS A 172 -7.51 -23.76 -20.44
C LYS A 172 -7.28 -23.18 -21.83
N ARG A 173 -7.03 -21.87 -21.94
CA ARG A 173 -6.80 -21.20 -23.23
C ARG A 173 -5.54 -21.73 -23.93
N ILE A 174 -4.46 -21.98 -23.18
CA ILE A 174 -3.25 -22.60 -23.72
C ILE A 174 -3.53 -24.01 -24.30
N ALA A 175 -4.31 -24.81 -23.58
CA ALA A 175 -4.73 -26.12 -24.06
C ALA A 175 -5.63 -26.07 -25.31
N GLU A 176 -6.54 -25.09 -25.38
CA GLU A 176 -7.37 -24.84 -26.57
C GLU A 176 -6.50 -24.50 -27.78
N LEU A 177 -5.54 -23.59 -27.65
CA LEU A 177 -4.62 -23.22 -28.75
C LEU A 177 -3.81 -24.42 -29.29
N ALA A 178 -3.44 -25.35 -28.41
CA ALA A 178 -2.78 -26.61 -28.81
C ALA A 178 -3.75 -27.54 -29.59
N ASN A 179 -5.00 -27.67 -29.11
CA ASN A 179 -6.02 -28.53 -29.74
C ASN A 179 -6.51 -27.93 -31.07
N GLU A 180 -6.67 -26.64 -31.18
CA GLU A 180 -7.03 -25.91 -32.42
C GLU A 180 -5.90 -25.87 -33.43
N LYS A 181 -4.71 -26.39 -33.06
CA LYS A 181 -3.49 -26.40 -33.89
C LYS A 181 -2.99 -24.99 -34.27
N ILE A 182 -3.29 -23.99 -33.47
CA ILE A 182 -2.73 -22.65 -33.62
C ILE A 182 -1.27 -22.67 -33.14
N ILE A 183 -1.01 -23.34 -32.01
CA ILE A 183 0.36 -23.60 -31.54
C ILE A 183 0.56 -25.13 -31.57
N THR A 184 1.13 -25.61 -32.65
CA THR A 184 1.28 -27.06 -32.94
C THR A 184 2.39 -27.73 -32.14
N GLU A 185 3.28 -26.95 -31.58
CA GLU A 185 4.51 -27.37 -30.90
C GLU A 185 4.27 -27.84 -29.46
N ILE A 186 3.13 -27.53 -28.86
CA ILE A 186 2.73 -27.96 -27.52
C ILE A 186 2.36 -29.44 -27.55
N SER A 187 2.89 -30.23 -26.62
CA SER A 187 2.55 -31.65 -26.43
C SER A 187 1.66 -31.87 -25.19
N GLY A 188 1.75 -31.05 -24.19
CA GLY A 188 0.96 -31.13 -22.96
C GLY A 188 1.06 -29.87 -22.12
N VAL A 189 0.05 -29.65 -21.29
CA VAL A 189 0.00 -28.54 -20.30
C VAL A 189 -0.40 -29.12 -18.96
N ARG A 190 0.34 -28.76 -17.91
CA ARG A 190 0.07 -29.18 -16.54
C ARG A 190 0.12 -27.97 -15.62
N ASP A 191 -0.83 -27.87 -14.70
CA ASP A 191 -0.78 -26.94 -13.60
C ASP A 191 -0.22 -27.68 -12.37
N GLU A 192 0.98 -27.32 -11.96
CA GLU A 192 1.70 -27.87 -10.81
C GLU A 192 1.81 -26.82 -9.69
N SER A 193 0.94 -25.78 -9.73
CA SER A 193 0.98 -24.69 -8.79
C SER A 193 0.52 -25.12 -7.41
N ASP A 194 1.20 -24.63 -6.39
CA ASP A 194 0.81 -24.68 -4.97
C ASP A 194 0.56 -23.24 -4.47
N GLU A 195 1.28 -22.79 -3.45
CA GLU A 195 1.33 -21.39 -3.03
C GLU A 195 2.06 -20.51 -4.06
N ASN A 196 2.90 -21.13 -4.90
CA ASN A 196 3.62 -20.49 -5.97
C ASN A 196 3.08 -20.97 -7.33
N THR A 197 2.94 -20.04 -8.25
CA THR A 197 2.52 -20.36 -9.62
C THR A 197 3.57 -21.20 -10.31
N ARG A 198 3.16 -22.34 -10.84
CA ARG A 198 4.00 -23.25 -11.65
C ARG A 198 3.18 -23.94 -12.73
N VAL A 199 3.04 -23.32 -13.87
CA VAL A 199 2.38 -23.93 -15.03
C VAL A 199 3.45 -24.45 -15.97
N VAL A 200 3.43 -25.76 -16.23
CA VAL A 200 4.42 -26.45 -17.07
C VAL A 200 3.81 -26.78 -18.43
N ILE A 201 4.45 -26.32 -19.49
CA ILE A 201 4.07 -26.57 -20.88
C ILE A 201 5.14 -27.43 -21.53
N ASP A 202 4.81 -28.69 -21.81
CA ASP A 202 5.70 -29.64 -22.49
C ASP A 202 5.69 -29.37 -24.00
N LEU A 203 6.88 -29.27 -24.59
CA LEU A 203 7.02 -29.04 -26.01
C LEU A 203 7.34 -30.33 -26.77
N LYS A 204 7.03 -30.37 -28.06
CA LYS A 204 7.42 -31.46 -28.95
C LYS A 204 8.92 -31.42 -29.23
N ARG A 205 9.49 -32.55 -29.64
CA ARG A 205 10.95 -32.75 -29.79
C ARG A 205 11.59 -31.73 -30.70
N ASP A 206 11.19 -31.12 -31.59
CA ASP A 206 11.84 -30.16 -32.49
C ASP A 206 11.31 -28.73 -32.32
N ALA A 207 10.53 -28.49 -31.27
CA ALA A 207 9.97 -27.17 -30.97
C ALA A 207 11.06 -26.26 -30.41
N ARG A 208 10.95 -24.97 -30.70
CA ARG A 208 11.77 -23.90 -30.10
C ARG A 208 10.95 -23.15 -29.05
N GLY A 209 11.36 -23.29 -27.82
CA GLY A 209 10.63 -22.68 -26.67
C GLY A 209 10.39 -21.19 -26.82
N GLN A 210 11.38 -20.44 -27.33
CA GLN A 210 11.22 -18.99 -27.51
C GLN A 210 10.10 -18.62 -28.50
N VAL A 211 9.97 -19.34 -29.59
CA VAL A 211 8.92 -19.11 -30.59
C VAL A 211 7.54 -19.44 -30.00
N VAL A 212 7.45 -20.54 -29.27
CA VAL A 212 6.23 -20.95 -28.60
C VAL A 212 5.85 -19.91 -27.53
N LEU A 213 6.80 -19.45 -26.74
CA LEU A 213 6.59 -18.43 -25.71
C LEU A 213 6.09 -17.12 -26.32
N ASN A 214 6.67 -16.67 -27.42
CA ASN A 214 6.21 -15.48 -28.14
C ASN A 214 4.76 -15.65 -28.66
N ASN A 215 4.42 -16.84 -29.15
CA ASN A 215 3.04 -17.16 -29.55
C ASN A 215 2.08 -17.16 -28.35
N LEU A 216 2.51 -17.64 -27.17
CA LEU A 216 1.72 -17.59 -25.95
C LEU A 216 1.46 -16.15 -25.51
N TYR A 217 2.45 -15.27 -25.53
CA TYR A 217 2.28 -13.84 -25.25
C TYR A 217 1.28 -13.18 -26.20
N LYS A 218 1.31 -13.56 -27.49
CA LYS A 218 0.42 -12.97 -28.49
C LYS A 218 -1.03 -13.46 -28.40
N HIS A 219 -1.26 -14.70 -28.02
CA HIS A 219 -2.57 -15.36 -28.13
C HIS A 219 -3.25 -15.64 -26.78
N THR A 220 -2.61 -15.33 -25.68
CA THR A 220 -3.15 -15.54 -24.32
C THR A 220 -2.99 -14.32 -23.44
N ALA A 221 -3.64 -14.34 -22.28
CA ALA A 221 -3.50 -13.31 -21.26
C ALA A 221 -2.16 -13.36 -20.48
N LEU A 222 -1.20 -14.19 -20.90
CA LEU A 222 0.17 -14.19 -20.35
C LEU A 222 0.88 -12.85 -20.62
N GLU A 223 0.49 -12.13 -21.65
CA GLU A 223 0.72 -10.69 -21.81
C GLU A 223 -0.62 -9.99 -21.87
N SER A 224 -0.84 -9.00 -21.00
CA SER A 224 -2.10 -8.26 -20.89
C SER A 224 -1.86 -6.79 -20.66
N SER A 225 -2.83 -5.96 -20.97
CA SER A 225 -2.81 -4.53 -20.70
C SER A 225 -3.63 -4.22 -19.47
N PHE A 226 -3.05 -3.52 -18.50
CA PHE A 226 -3.74 -2.98 -17.34
C PHE A 226 -4.09 -1.51 -17.61
N SER A 227 -5.37 -1.22 -17.79
CA SER A 227 -5.85 0.14 -17.99
C SER A 227 -5.95 0.85 -16.66
N ILE A 228 -5.38 2.05 -16.57
CA ILE A 228 -5.32 2.85 -15.37
C ILE A 228 -6.26 4.04 -15.49
N HIS A 229 -7.08 4.24 -14.46
CA HIS A 229 -7.98 5.39 -14.32
C HIS A 229 -8.00 5.80 -12.85
N MET A 230 -7.26 6.85 -12.49
CA MET A 230 -7.10 7.31 -11.13
C MET A 230 -8.22 8.27 -10.71
N LEU A 231 -9.45 7.81 -10.76
CA LEU A 231 -10.63 8.56 -10.31
C LEU A 231 -10.79 8.36 -8.80
N ALA A 232 -10.84 9.46 -8.05
CA ALA A 232 -11.10 9.46 -6.61
C ALA A 232 -12.11 10.55 -6.24
N ILE A 233 -12.68 10.44 -5.04
CA ILE A 233 -13.54 11.47 -4.46
C ILE A 233 -12.67 12.38 -3.60
N ASP A 234 -12.53 13.63 -4.02
CA ASP A 234 -11.80 14.67 -3.33
C ASP A 234 -12.76 15.79 -2.91
N GLY A 235 -12.86 16.07 -1.61
CA GLY A 235 -13.80 17.06 -1.10
C GLY A 235 -15.27 16.81 -1.51
N GLY A 236 -15.68 15.53 -1.59
CA GLY A 236 -17.02 15.13 -1.97
C GLY A 236 -17.31 15.17 -3.48
N LYS A 237 -16.31 15.42 -4.33
CA LYS A 237 -16.43 15.49 -5.79
C LYS A 237 -15.52 14.48 -6.48
N PRO A 238 -16.00 13.78 -7.52
CA PRO A 238 -15.15 12.90 -8.30
C PRO A 238 -14.14 13.73 -9.12
N ARG A 239 -12.87 13.35 -9.02
CA ARG A 239 -11.75 13.95 -9.78
C ARG A 239 -10.84 12.85 -10.29
N VAL A 240 -10.35 13.00 -11.51
CA VAL A 240 -9.20 12.23 -11.98
C VAL A 240 -7.94 12.93 -11.45
N LEU A 241 -7.12 12.19 -10.74
CA LEU A 241 -5.94 12.72 -10.07
C LEU A 241 -4.67 12.24 -10.79
N SER A 242 -3.75 13.15 -11.05
CA SER A 242 -2.37 12.78 -11.33
C SER A 242 -1.73 12.15 -10.08
N MET A 243 -0.59 11.49 -10.21
CA MET A 243 0.13 10.96 -9.05
C MET A 243 0.51 12.09 -8.07
N LYS A 244 0.96 13.22 -8.59
CA LYS A 244 1.27 14.41 -7.78
C LYS A 244 0.05 14.92 -7.01
N ASP A 245 -1.11 15.00 -7.67
CA ASP A 245 -2.35 15.44 -7.02
C ASP A 245 -2.82 14.44 -5.96
N ALA A 246 -2.74 13.15 -6.23
CA ALA A 246 -3.11 12.10 -5.26
C ALA A 246 -2.24 12.19 -3.99
N ILE A 247 -0.94 12.40 -4.14
CA ILE A 247 -0.02 12.62 -3.02
C ILE A 247 -0.35 13.92 -2.29
N ALA A 248 -0.66 15.01 -3.02
CA ALA A 248 -1.04 16.29 -2.42
C ALA A 248 -2.32 16.18 -1.58
N CYS A 249 -3.35 15.49 -2.08
CA CYS A 249 -4.58 15.21 -1.33
C CYS A 249 -4.29 14.43 -0.05
N TYR A 250 -3.41 13.42 -0.09
CA TYR A 250 -3.00 12.68 1.09
C TYR A 250 -2.26 13.57 2.12
N ILE A 251 -1.31 14.39 1.68
CA ILE A 251 -0.56 15.30 2.55
C ILE A 251 -1.52 16.27 3.26
N GLU A 252 -2.46 16.85 2.53
CA GLU A 252 -3.44 17.78 3.10
C GLU A 252 -4.37 17.10 4.12
N HIS A 253 -4.89 15.92 3.79
CA HIS A 253 -5.66 15.11 4.72
C HIS A 253 -4.86 14.78 5.99
N ARG A 254 -3.61 14.35 5.84
CA ARG A 254 -2.77 14.00 6.98
C ARG A 254 -2.41 15.21 7.83
N ARG A 255 -2.21 16.37 7.20
CA ARG A 255 -2.01 17.66 7.89
C ARG A 255 -3.20 17.98 8.80
N GLU A 256 -4.41 17.86 8.27
CA GLU A 256 -5.64 18.09 9.06
C GLU A 256 -5.74 17.11 10.25
N VAL A 257 -5.51 15.82 10.01
CA VAL A 257 -5.51 14.77 11.05
C VAL A 257 -4.54 15.12 12.18
N ILE A 258 -3.31 15.52 11.88
CA ILE A 258 -2.31 15.87 12.90
C ILE A 258 -2.70 17.13 13.66
N ILE A 259 -3.22 18.14 12.98
CA ILE A 259 -3.70 19.37 13.63
C ILE A 259 -4.86 19.05 14.59
N ARG A 260 -5.84 18.26 14.17
CA ARG A 260 -6.98 17.87 15.01
C ARG A 260 -6.53 17.01 16.19
N ARG A 261 -5.66 16.02 15.95
CA ARG A 261 -5.05 15.22 17.02
C ARG A 261 -4.33 16.09 18.05
N THR A 262 -3.52 17.02 17.58
CA THR A 262 -2.74 17.90 18.48
C THR A 262 -3.66 18.82 19.30
N ARG A 263 -4.73 19.35 18.71
CA ARG A 263 -5.75 20.12 19.44
C ARG A 263 -6.44 19.30 20.53
N PHE A 264 -6.80 18.06 20.23
CA PHE A 264 -7.38 17.14 21.20
C PHE A 264 -6.40 16.86 22.36
N LEU A 265 -5.15 16.52 22.04
CA LEU A 265 -4.11 16.27 23.04
C LEU A 265 -3.80 17.51 23.88
N LEU A 266 -3.77 18.69 23.27
CA LEU A 266 -3.61 19.97 23.98
C LEU A 266 -4.74 20.17 24.99
N LYS A 267 -5.99 20.02 24.57
CA LYS A 267 -7.16 20.14 25.44
C LYS A 267 -7.11 19.15 26.62
N GLN A 268 -6.72 17.89 26.36
CA GLN A 268 -6.55 16.90 27.44
C GLN A 268 -5.41 17.27 28.40
N ALA A 269 -4.30 17.78 27.87
CA ALA A 269 -3.18 18.23 28.67
C ALA A 269 -3.54 19.46 29.52
N GLU A 270 -4.30 20.40 28.97
CA GLU A 270 -4.81 21.57 29.72
C GLU A 270 -5.74 21.17 30.86
N ILE A 271 -6.66 20.22 30.62
CA ILE A 271 -7.54 19.66 31.66
C ILE A 271 -6.72 19.00 32.78
N LYS A 272 -5.68 18.23 32.39
CA LYS A 272 -4.79 17.59 33.36
C LYS A 272 -3.96 18.61 34.13
N ALA A 273 -3.46 19.65 33.48
CA ALA A 273 -2.74 20.74 34.12
C ALA A 273 -3.60 21.49 35.15
N GLU A 274 -4.84 21.84 34.77
CA GLU A 274 -5.81 22.52 35.67
C GLU A 274 -6.04 21.70 36.95
N LYS A 275 -6.18 20.39 36.83
CA LYS A 275 -6.29 19.47 37.98
C LYS A 275 -5.06 19.46 38.87
N LEU A 276 -3.86 19.36 38.25
CA LEU A 276 -2.60 19.35 39.00
C LEU A 276 -2.31 20.69 39.66
N GLU A 277 -2.69 21.83 39.04
CA GLU A 277 -2.63 23.18 39.62
C GLU A 277 -3.48 23.25 40.88
N ALA A 278 -4.73 22.79 40.82
CA ALA A 278 -5.61 22.76 41.97
C ALA A 278 -5.03 21.94 43.15
N GLN A 279 -4.45 20.79 42.83
CA GLN A 279 -3.82 19.90 43.82
C GLN A 279 -2.60 20.56 44.46
N LEU A 280 -1.71 21.19 43.66
CA LEU A 280 -0.53 21.89 44.17
C LEU A 280 -0.89 23.09 45.06
N LEU A 281 -1.90 23.87 44.67
CA LEU A 281 -2.41 24.99 45.48
C LEU A 281 -3.03 24.52 46.79
N ALA A 282 -3.84 23.45 46.73
CA ALA A 282 -4.43 22.85 47.94
C ALA A 282 -3.36 22.33 48.91
N LEU A 283 -2.31 21.69 48.41
CA LEU A 283 -1.21 21.23 49.23
C LEU A 283 -0.34 22.35 49.79
N GLY A 284 -0.27 23.49 49.09
CA GLY A 284 0.39 24.71 49.59
C GLY A 284 -0.34 25.40 50.72
N HIS A 285 -1.67 25.21 50.81
CA HIS A 285 -2.55 25.83 51.81
C HIS A 285 -3.39 24.79 52.59
N LEU A 286 -2.78 23.68 52.88
CA LEU A 286 -3.46 22.48 53.41
C LEU A 286 -4.26 22.73 54.67
N ASP A 287 -3.70 23.48 55.64
CA ASP A 287 -4.35 23.76 56.90
C ASP A 287 -5.64 24.59 56.74
N ASP A 288 -5.63 25.56 55.83
CA ASP A 288 -6.80 26.38 55.53
C ASP A 288 -7.91 25.53 54.88
N PHE A 289 -7.58 24.69 53.96
CA PHE A 289 -8.57 23.84 53.29
C PHE A 289 -9.15 22.75 54.19
N ILE A 290 -8.33 22.13 55.04
CA ILE A 290 -8.81 21.17 56.05
C ILE A 290 -9.78 21.87 56.98
N LYS A 291 -9.48 23.10 57.40
CA LYS A 291 -10.38 23.88 58.28
C LYS A 291 -11.69 24.20 57.56
N ILE A 292 -11.64 24.70 56.33
CA ILE A 292 -12.84 25.01 55.52
C ILE A 292 -13.72 23.75 55.35
N ILE A 293 -13.15 22.63 55.00
CA ILE A 293 -13.90 21.39 54.80
C ILE A 293 -14.48 20.85 56.10
N ARG A 294 -13.73 20.90 57.21
CA ARG A 294 -14.18 20.45 58.53
C ARG A 294 -15.30 21.32 59.12
N ASP A 295 -15.23 22.63 58.91
CA ASP A 295 -16.21 23.59 59.43
C ASP A 295 -17.47 23.71 58.55
N SER A 296 -17.50 22.99 57.41
CA SER A 296 -18.65 22.91 56.51
C SER A 296 -19.62 21.79 56.90
N LYS A 297 -20.93 22.04 56.84
CA LYS A 297 -21.97 21.09 57.23
C LYS A 297 -22.20 19.97 56.22
N ASN A 298 -21.94 20.26 54.96
CA ASN A 298 -22.08 19.33 53.82
C ASN A 298 -21.12 19.69 52.70
N ARG A 299 -21.07 18.82 51.65
CA ARG A 299 -20.20 18.99 50.49
C ARG A 299 -20.46 20.27 49.70
N ASP A 300 -21.73 20.68 49.57
CA ASP A 300 -22.11 21.89 48.83
C ASP A 300 -21.63 23.14 49.53
N GLU A 301 -21.75 23.21 50.89
CA GLU A 301 -21.22 24.35 51.66
C GLU A 301 -19.68 24.40 51.59
N ALA A 302 -19.00 23.26 51.62
CA ALA A 302 -17.56 23.19 51.45
C ALA A 302 -17.16 23.70 50.04
N ARG A 303 -17.91 23.32 49.00
CA ARG A 303 -17.72 23.79 47.63
C ARG A 303 -17.83 25.31 47.52
N GLU A 304 -18.90 25.91 48.05
CA GLU A 304 -19.10 27.36 47.99
C GLU A 304 -18.03 28.12 48.78
N ARG A 305 -17.59 27.60 49.92
CA ARG A 305 -16.53 28.23 50.71
C ARG A 305 -15.16 28.11 50.03
N LEU A 306 -14.85 27.00 49.39
CA LEU A 306 -13.62 26.83 48.59
C LEU A 306 -13.62 27.75 47.35
N LYS A 307 -14.76 27.94 46.69
CA LYS A 307 -14.92 28.94 45.61
C LYS A 307 -14.68 30.37 46.07
N ALA A 308 -15.15 30.70 47.25
CA ALA A 308 -14.95 32.03 47.86
C ALA A 308 -13.52 32.26 48.36
N TYR A 309 -12.74 31.19 48.51
CA TYR A 309 -11.34 31.29 48.94
C TYR A 309 -10.45 31.83 47.80
N SER A 310 -9.70 32.86 48.10
CA SER A 310 -8.82 33.51 47.12
C SER A 310 -7.43 33.73 47.72
N PHE A 311 -6.40 33.58 46.92
CA PHE A 311 -5.01 33.87 47.33
C PHE A 311 -4.34 34.80 46.32
N ALA A 312 -3.24 35.42 46.75
CA ALA A 312 -2.50 36.33 45.89
C ALA A 312 -1.89 35.57 44.69
N VAL A 313 -1.93 36.15 43.50
CA VAL A 313 -1.33 35.60 42.31
C VAL A 313 0.14 35.29 42.52
N SER A 314 0.87 36.12 43.28
CA SER A 314 2.27 35.91 43.66
C SER A 314 2.52 34.57 44.39
N THR A 315 1.54 34.03 45.10
CA THR A 315 1.65 32.74 45.79
C THR A 315 1.63 31.59 44.80
N ALA A 316 0.80 31.66 43.76
CA ALA A 316 0.78 30.68 42.68
C ALA A 316 2.08 30.70 41.87
N GLU A 317 2.61 31.89 41.62
CA GLU A 317 3.92 32.04 40.93
C GLU A 317 5.08 31.46 41.76
N GLN A 318 5.09 31.65 43.08
CA GLN A 318 6.08 31.06 44.00
C GLN A 318 6.03 29.51 43.98
N LEU A 319 4.84 28.93 43.77
CA LEU A 319 4.68 27.48 43.59
C LEU A 319 5.05 27.03 42.19
N GLY A 320 5.43 27.95 41.30
CA GLY A 320 5.78 27.67 39.90
C GLY A 320 4.58 27.24 39.08
N ILE A 321 3.39 27.74 39.42
CA ILE A 321 2.14 27.48 38.67
C ILE A 321 2.01 28.54 37.59
N MET A 322 1.85 28.10 36.35
CA MET A 322 1.59 28.97 35.22
C MET A 322 0.08 29.21 35.12
N ILE A 323 -0.40 30.35 35.59
CA ILE A 323 -1.82 30.71 35.58
C ILE A 323 -2.26 30.91 34.11
N ARG A 324 -3.11 30.01 33.62
CA ARG A 324 -3.60 30.03 32.24
C ARG A 324 -4.98 30.57 32.07
N ALA A 325 -5.86 30.29 33.03
CA ALA A 325 -7.21 30.76 33.00
C ALA A 325 -7.25 32.22 33.51
N GLN A 326 -7.22 33.20 32.62
CA GLN A 326 -7.46 34.61 32.99
C GLN A 326 -8.78 34.80 33.74
N ALA A 327 -9.77 33.92 33.50
CA ALA A 327 -11.03 33.89 34.23
C ALA A 327 -10.89 33.57 35.73
N SER A 328 -9.78 32.94 36.14
CA SER A 328 -9.48 32.65 37.55
C SER A 328 -8.78 33.82 38.26
N ILE A 329 -8.48 34.90 37.56
CA ILE A 329 -7.85 36.08 38.13
C ILE A 329 -8.89 37.19 38.25
N VAL A 330 -9.19 37.59 39.48
CA VAL A 330 -10.02 38.76 39.79
C VAL A 330 -9.18 39.79 40.53
N GLY A 331 -8.75 40.82 39.81
CA GLY A 331 -7.76 41.78 40.33
C GLY A 331 -6.38 41.11 40.49
N ASP A 332 -5.84 41.12 41.71
CA ASP A 332 -4.56 40.49 42.08
C ASP A 332 -4.74 39.17 42.84
N LYS A 333 -5.91 38.56 42.70
CA LYS A 333 -6.29 37.31 43.38
C LYS A 333 -6.67 36.21 42.43
N TYR A 334 -6.22 35.03 42.75
CA TYR A 334 -6.59 33.78 42.07
C TYR A 334 -7.80 33.15 42.76
N ILE A 335 -8.80 32.74 41.98
CA ILE A 335 -10.01 32.06 42.44
C ILE A 335 -10.11 30.73 41.70
N PHE A 336 -10.48 29.68 42.42
CA PHE A 336 -10.66 28.35 41.82
C PHE A 336 -11.85 28.26 40.87
N THR A 337 -11.69 27.52 39.79
CA THR A 337 -12.81 27.10 38.92
C THR A 337 -13.67 26.05 39.64
N ASP A 338 -14.92 25.86 39.17
CA ASP A 338 -15.80 24.81 39.70
C ASP A 338 -15.16 23.42 39.63
N LYS A 339 -14.46 23.14 38.55
CA LYS A 339 -13.76 21.87 38.32
C LYS A 339 -12.58 21.69 39.27
N GLN A 340 -11.80 22.72 39.47
CA GLN A 340 -10.69 22.72 40.45
C GLN A 340 -11.18 22.46 41.87
N VAL A 341 -12.31 23.03 42.25
CA VAL A 341 -12.90 22.79 43.57
C VAL A 341 -13.35 21.34 43.73
N GLU A 342 -13.95 20.74 42.71
CA GLU A 342 -14.30 19.32 42.72
C GLU A 342 -13.05 18.44 42.82
N ASP A 343 -12.01 18.72 42.05
CA ASP A 343 -10.74 17.99 42.08
C ASP A 343 -10.07 18.08 43.48
N ILE A 344 -10.21 19.23 44.20
CA ILE A 344 -9.73 19.40 45.57
C ILE A 344 -10.56 18.56 46.56
N LEU A 345 -11.89 18.58 46.43
CA LEU A 345 -12.78 17.78 47.31
C LEU A 345 -12.63 16.24 47.09
N GLU A 346 -12.05 15.81 45.99
CA GLU A 346 -11.75 14.43 45.69
C GLU A 346 -10.36 13.99 46.14
N LEU A 347 -9.52 14.90 46.72
CA LEU A 347 -8.19 14.56 47.21
C LEU A 347 -8.25 13.50 48.30
N ARG A 348 -7.43 12.49 48.17
CA ARG A 348 -7.32 11.39 49.16
C ARG A 348 -6.24 11.72 50.18
N LEU A 349 -6.45 11.29 51.43
CA LEU A 349 -5.53 11.57 52.54
C LEU A 349 -4.07 11.18 52.29
N TYR A 350 -3.82 10.09 51.56
CA TYR A 350 -2.46 9.69 51.25
C TYR A 350 -1.72 10.63 50.28
N GLN A 351 -2.46 11.42 49.47
CA GLN A 351 -1.89 12.40 48.52
C GLN A 351 -1.37 13.66 49.27
N LEU A 352 -1.65 13.76 50.55
CA LEU A 352 -1.19 14.88 51.40
C LEU A 352 0.24 14.67 51.93
N VAL A 353 0.89 13.57 51.65
CA VAL A 353 2.25 13.26 52.07
C VAL A 353 3.27 14.03 51.21
N GLY A 354 4.37 14.51 51.80
CA GLY A 354 5.35 15.35 51.13
C GLY A 354 5.97 14.75 49.88
N LEU A 355 6.21 13.43 49.85
CA LEU A 355 6.70 12.71 48.67
C LEU A 355 5.72 12.77 47.47
N GLU A 356 4.42 12.77 47.72
CA GLU A 356 3.43 12.88 46.66
C GLU A 356 3.36 14.29 46.09
N ARG A 357 3.65 15.34 46.90
CA ARG A 357 3.75 16.74 46.43
C ARG A 357 4.84 16.88 45.36
N ASP A 358 6.00 16.34 45.58
CA ASP A 358 7.12 16.40 44.62
C ASP A 358 6.77 15.65 43.32
N LYS A 359 6.07 14.54 43.43
CA LYS A 359 5.56 13.79 42.28
C LYS A 359 4.51 14.58 41.48
N ILE A 360 3.53 15.19 42.16
CA ILE A 360 2.51 16.03 41.52
C ILE A 360 3.19 17.21 40.81
N LYS A 361 4.24 17.79 41.41
CA LYS A 361 5.01 18.88 40.80
C LYS A 361 5.74 18.41 39.53
N ALA A 362 6.40 17.26 39.59
CA ALA A 362 7.06 16.68 38.43
C ALA A 362 6.06 16.36 37.29
N ASP A 363 4.91 15.73 37.61
CA ASP A 363 3.83 15.45 36.66
C ASP A 363 3.28 16.75 36.03
N TYR A 364 3.19 17.84 36.80
CA TYR A 364 2.76 19.14 36.29
C TYR A 364 3.78 19.74 35.32
N ASP A 365 5.06 19.72 35.66
CA ASP A 365 6.13 20.24 34.83
C ASP A 365 6.20 19.47 33.50
N ASP A 366 6.03 18.12 33.50
CA ASP A 366 5.96 17.29 32.30
C ASP A 366 4.74 17.64 31.40
N VAL A 367 3.57 17.91 32.03
CA VAL A 367 2.39 18.35 31.29
C VAL A 367 2.61 19.72 30.68
N LEU A 368 3.30 20.64 31.38
CA LEU A 368 3.66 21.96 30.83
C LEU A 368 4.58 21.86 29.62
N VAL A 369 5.55 20.96 29.64
CA VAL A 369 6.43 20.68 28.48
C VAL A 369 5.58 20.19 27.30
N SER A 370 4.67 19.24 27.54
CA SER A 370 3.79 18.69 26.50
C SER A 370 2.90 19.78 25.89
N ILE A 371 2.32 20.67 26.70
CA ILE A 371 1.47 21.77 26.24
C ILE A 371 2.26 22.74 25.36
N ARG A 372 3.48 23.09 25.77
CA ARG A 372 4.36 23.97 24.97
C ARG A 372 4.68 23.33 23.63
N ASP A 373 4.96 22.04 23.60
CA ASP A 373 5.21 21.31 22.36
C ASP A 373 3.98 21.26 21.45
N PHE A 374 2.78 20.98 21.99
CA PHE A 374 1.54 21.00 21.22
C PHE A 374 1.22 22.38 20.65
N MET A 375 1.43 23.43 21.45
CA MET A 375 1.26 24.82 20.97
C MET A 375 2.25 25.16 19.85
N ASP A 376 3.49 24.69 19.98
CA ASP A 376 4.52 24.90 18.97
C ASP A 376 4.20 24.14 17.67
N ILE A 377 3.69 22.91 17.74
CA ILE A 377 3.22 22.14 16.59
C ILE A 377 2.08 22.89 15.87
N LEU A 378 1.11 23.39 16.62
CA LEU A 378 -0.03 24.13 16.06
C LEU A 378 0.36 25.49 15.45
N ALA A 379 1.42 26.12 15.95
CA ALA A 379 1.91 27.41 15.46
C ALA A 379 2.77 27.31 14.20
N ARG A 380 3.39 26.16 13.94
CA ARG A 380 4.39 26.00 12.88
C ARG A 380 4.05 24.84 11.93
N GLU A 381 3.63 25.16 10.72
CA GLU A 381 3.32 24.19 9.68
C GLU A 381 4.50 23.23 9.40
N ALA A 382 5.72 23.74 9.40
CA ALA A 382 6.92 22.91 9.20
C ALA A 382 7.05 21.77 10.23
N ARG A 383 6.58 21.99 11.49
CA ARG A 383 6.54 20.94 12.50
C ARG A 383 5.51 19.85 12.17
N VAL A 384 4.34 20.26 11.68
CA VAL A 384 3.29 19.31 11.24
C VAL A 384 3.79 18.46 10.11
N LEU A 385 4.40 19.07 9.09
CA LEU A 385 4.97 18.35 7.95
C LEU A 385 6.12 17.42 8.35
N GLN A 386 6.96 17.82 9.32
CA GLN A 386 8.01 16.95 9.84
C GLN A 386 7.44 15.72 10.55
N ILE A 387 6.36 15.88 11.34
CA ILE A 387 5.67 14.75 12.01
C ILE A 387 5.13 13.78 10.97
N ILE A 388 4.53 14.26 9.86
CA ILE A 388 4.07 13.39 8.77
C ILE A 388 5.22 12.55 8.22
N LYS A 389 6.37 13.17 7.96
CA LYS A 389 7.56 12.46 7.45
C LYS A 389 8.06 11.41 8.43
N ASP A 390 8.19 11.77 9.71
CA ASP A 390 8.71 10.87 10.75
C ASP A 390 7.80 9.65 10.93
N GLU A 391 6.48 9.83 10.95
CA GLU A 391 5.51 8.75 11.06
C GLU A 391 5.52 7.85 9.81
N LEU A 392 5.58 8.42 8.61
CA LEU A 392 5.70 7.66 7.37
C LEU A 392 7.01 6.87 7.30
N MET A 393 8.12 7.46 7.71
CA MET A 393 9.41 6.77 7.74
C MET A 393 9.42 5.61 8.74
N ALA A 394 8.75 5.76 9.89
CA ALA A 394 8.57 4.68 10.85
C ALA A 394 7.75 3.50 10.26
N ILE A 395 6.68 3.80 9.53
CA ILE A 395 5.87 2.79 8.82
C ILE A 395 6.70 2.12 7.72
N ARG A 396 7.43 2.89 6.92
CA ARG A 396 8.35 2.38 5.89
C ARG A 396 9.37 1.40 6.47
N LEU A 397 10.04 1.80 7.54
CA LEU A 397 11.07 0.96 8.18
C LEU A 397 10.51 -0.39 8.65
N LYS A 398 9.27 -0.41 9.10
CA LYS A 398 8.64 -1.61 9.66
C LYS A 398 7.96 -2.49 8.61
N HIS A 399 7.44 -1.92 7.52
CA HIS A 399 6.51 -2.61 6.63
C HIS A 399 6.90 -2.58 5.14
N ALA A 400 7.95 -1.83 4.74
CA ALA A 400 8.35 -1.82 3.34
C ALA A 400 8.92 -3.17 2.92
N THR A 401 8.51 -3.61 1.73
CA THR A 401 9.00 -4.83 1.07
C THR A 401 9.74 -4.48 -0.21
N PRO A 402 10.65 -5.34 -0.68
CA PRO A 402 11.25 -5.17 -1.99
C PRO A 402 10.17 -5.14 -3.10
N ARG A 403 10.44 -4.42 -4.18
CA ARG A 403 9.59 -4.42 -5.37
C ARG A 403 9.52 -5.82 -5.99
N LEU A 404 8.32 -6.26 -6.34
CA LEU A 404 8.05 -7.54 -6.98
C LEU A 404 8.02 -7.41 -8.51
N THR A 405 7.37 -6.38 -9.04
CA THR A 405 7.23 -6.15 -10.48
C THR A 405 8.48 -5.49 -11.05
N SER A 406 9.12 -6.12 -12.03
CA SER A 406 10.21 -5.54 -12.78
C SER A 406 9.70 -4.63 -13.92
N ILE A 407 10.51 -3.66 -14.32
CA ILE A 407 10.19 -2.76 -15.44
C ILE A 407 11.32 -2.88 -16.44
N GLU A 408 10.97 -3.25 -17.67
CA GLU A 408 11.93 -3.44 -18.77
C GLU A 408 11.67 -2.42 -19.88
N ALA A 409 12.69 -2.10 -20.65
CA ALA A 409 12.53 -1.28 -21.85
C ALA A 409 11.54 -1.98 -22.80
N ALA A 410 10.69 -1.22 -23.46
CA ALA A 410 9.82 -1.78 -24.48
C ALA A 410 10.71 -2.32 -25.61
N GLU A 411 10.88 -3.63 -25.66
CA GLU A 411 11.19 -4.28 -26.93
C GLU A 411 9.96 -4.06 -27.82
N GLY A 412 10.17 -3.82 -29.13
CA GLY A 412 9.08 -3.57 -30.09
C GLY A 412 7.95 -4.58 -29.97
N GLU A 413 6.81 -4.29 -30.56
CA GLU A 413 5.74 -5.28 -30.65
C GLU A 413 6.29 -6.58 -31.26
N ILE A 414 5.84 -7.74 -30.72
CA ILE A 414 6.20 -9.05 -31.26
C ILE A 414 5.83 -9.05 -32.75
N GLU A 415 6.85 -8.95 -33.61
CA GLU A 415 6.65 -8.95 -35.06
C GLU A 415 6.38 -10.36 -35.56
N ASN A 416 5.82 -10.47 -36.75
CA ASN A 416 5.58 -11.77 -37.37
C ASN A 416 6.87 -12.59 -37.55
N ILE A 417 8.03 -11.93 -37.63
CA ILE A 417 9.34 -12.59 -37.72
C ILE A 417 9.70 -13.32 -36.42
N ASP A 418 9.29 -12.80 -35.26
CA ASP A 418 9.58 -13.41 -33.95
C ASP A 418 8.74 -14.67 -33.68
N LEU A 419 7.68 -14.85 -34.48
CA LEU A 419 6.77 -15.98 -34.37
C LEU A 419 7.17 -17.13 -35.34
N ILE A 420 8.20 -16.91 -36.17
CA ILE A 420 8.63 -17.89 -37.18
C ILE A 420 10.01 -18.44 -36.78
N PRO A 421 10.15 -19.78 -36.69
CA PRO A 421 11.46 -20.37 -36.40
C PRO A 421 12.47 -20.00 -37.51
N ASN A 422 13.63 -19.48 -37.07
CA ASN A 422 14.74 -19.19 -37.97
C ASN A 422 15.50 -20.50 -38.29
N ASP A 423 14.83 -21.41 -39.02
CA ASP A 423 15.44 -22.71 -39.42
C ASP A 423 16.28 -22.57 -40.69
N PRO A 424 17.42 -23.25 -40.77
CA PRO A 424 18.19 -23.32 -42.00
C PRO A 424 17.35 -23.95 -43.11
N THR A 425 17.17 -23.19 -44.18
CA THR A 425 16.34 -23.62 -45.33
C THR A 425 17.16 -23.62 -46.60
N VAL A 426 16.83 -24.56 -47.47
CA VAL A 426 17.38 -24.57 -48.83
C VAL A 426 16.35 -23.97 -49.77
N VAL A 427 16.78 -22.93 -50.48
CA VAL A 427 15.99 -22.30 -51.53
C VAL A 427 16.44 -22.92 -52.88
N THR A 428 15.49 -23.56 -53.55
CA THR A 428 15.73 -24.09 -54.90
C THR A 428 15.01 -23.23 -55.92
N MET A 429 15.70 -22.89 -56.99
CA MET A 429 15.16 -22.14 -58.12
C MET A 429 15.21 -23.03 -59.38
N THR A 430 14.08 -23.11 -60.08
CA THR A 430 14.04 -23.87 -61.35
C THR A 430 14.53 -22.98 -62.49
N HIS A 431 14.88 -23.58 -63.60
CA HIS A 431 15.29 -22.88 -64.81
C HIS A 431 14.21 -21.93 -65.36
N LEU A 432 12.96 -22.22 -65.04
CA LEU A 432 11.79 -21.39 -65.41
C LEU A 432 11.49 -20.28 -64.40
N GLY A 433 12.34 -20.04 -63.40
CA GLY A 433 12.23 -18.96 -62.44
C GLY A 433 11.29 -19.25 -61.22
N SER A 434 10.75 -20.48 -61.09
CA SER A 434 9.98 -20.86 -59.91
C SER A 434 10.90 -21.08 -58.70
N ILE A 435 10.58 -20.44 -57.58
CA ILE A 435 11.34 -20.53 -56.31
C ILE A 435 10.59 -21.41 -55.32
N LYS A 436 11.28 -22.39 -54.70
CA LYS A 436 10.74 -23.22 -53.62
C LYS A 436 11.65 -23.19 -52.41
N ARG A 437 11.07 -22.91 -51.25
CA ARG A 437 11.73 -23.01 -49.94
C ARG A 437 11.49 -24.40 -49.36
N THR A 438 12.54 -25.11 -48.96
CA THR A 438 12.45 -26.43 -48.31
C THR A 438 13.31 -26.42 -47.04
N LEU A 439 12.76 -26.84 -45.92
CA LEU A 439 13.51 -26.99 -44.66
C LEU A 439 14.65 -28.00 -44.88
N HIS A 440 15.85 -27.68 -44.45
CA HIS A 440 17.04 -28.54 -44.60
C HIS A 440 16.80 -29.99 -44.11
N ARG A 441 16.04 -30.16 -43.02
CA ARG A 441 15.69 -31.46 -42.42
C ARG A 441 14.77 -32.33 -43.28
N ARG A 442 14.12 -31.76 -44.31
CA ARG A 442 13.21 -32.50 -45.23
C ARG A 442 13.84 -32.82 -46.58
N ILE A 443 15.10 -32.53 -46.75
CA ILE A 443 15.83 -32.93 -47.97
C ILE A 443 16.32 -34.36 -47.73
N PRO A 444 15.79 -35.36 -48.45
CA PRO A 444 16.32 -36.73 -48.32
C PRO A 444 17.76 -36.73 -48.75
N CYS A 445 18.63 -37.23 -47.90
CA CYS A 445 20.01 -37.52 -48.29
C CYS A 445 19.96 -38.50 -49.47
N PRO A 446 20.55 -38.21 -50.66
CA PRO A 446 20.56 -39.17 -51.71
C PRO A 446 21.32 -40.39 -51.22
N GLU A 447 20.65 -41.56 -51.15
CA GLU A 447 21.35 -42.84 -50.88
C GLU A 447 22.44 -43.02 -51.93
N PRO A 448 23.66 -43.37 -51.51
CA PRO A 448 24.69 -43.67 -52.46
C PRO A 448 24.20 -44.87 -53.35
N ARG A 449 24.16 -44.66 -54.68
CA ARG A 449 23.79 -45.69 -55.59
C ARG A 449 24.68 -46.94 -55.31
N ARG A 450 24.05 -47.99 -54.80
CA ARG A 450 24.70 -49.30 -54.74
C ARG A 450 25.08 -49.66 -56.13
N GLN A 451 26.41 -49.72 -56.45
CA GLN A 451 26.92 -50.32 -57.68
C GLN A 451 26.50 -51.77 -57.62
N GLY A 452 25.62 -52.13 -58.54
CA GLY A 452 25.25 -53.54 -58.73
C GLY A 452 26.52 -54.41 -59.08
N PRO A 453 26.50 -55.68 -58.70
CA PRO A 453 27.66 -56.54 -58.94
C PRO A 453 27.98 -56.66 -60.47
N GLN A 454 29.19 -56.32 -60.84
CA GLN A 454 29.71 -56.55 -62.18
C GLN A 454 29.64 -58.04 -62.47
N ARG A 455 28.82 -58.49 -63.47
CA ARG A 455 28.85 -59.82 -64.00
C ARG A 455 30.13 -59.98 -64.80
N HIS A 456 31.07 -60.75 -64.31
CA HIS A 456 32.18 -61.29 -65.11
C HIS A 456 31.61 -62.26 -66.12
N GLY A 457 31.61 -61.90 -67.39
CA GLY A 457 31.33 -62.79 -68.51
C GLY A 457 32.52 -63.69 -68.68
N GLY A 458 32.39 -64.96 -68.27
CA GLY A 458 33.32 -65.98 -68.60
C GLY A 458 33.05 -66.46 -70.02
N SER A 459 33.99 -66.24 -70.92
CA SER A 459 34.03 -66.87 -72.23
C SER A 459 34.39 -68.36 -72.07
N ARG A 460 33.49 -69.22 -72.47
CA ARG A 460 33.82 -70.63 -72.76
C ARG A 460 34.13 -70.71 -74.24
N SER A 461 35.39 -71.00 -74.55
CA SER A 461 35.82 -71.52 -75.82
C SER A 461 35.40 -72.95 -75.92
N ALA A 462 34.79 -73.32 -77.05
CA ALA A 462 34.52 -74.68 -77.47
C ALA A 462 35.80 -75.26 -78.07
N GLY A 463 35.99 -76.50 -77.79
CA GLY A 463 36.88 -77.48 -78.44
C GLY A 463 36.32 -78.84 -78.25
#